data_34c9e7b86b8f1ec52fb16d3e7f29cded
#
_entry.id   34c9e7b86b8f1ec52fb16d3e7f29cded
#
_cell.length_a   1.000
_cell.length_b   1.000
_cell.length_c   1.000
_cell.angle_alpha   90.00
_cell.angle_beta   90.00
_cell.angle_gamma   90.00
#
_symmetry.space_group_name_H-M   'P 1'
#
loop_
_entity.id
_entity.type
_entity.pdbx_description
1 polymer ?
#
loop_
_entity_poly.entity_id
_entity_poly.type
_entity_poly.pdbx_seq_one_letter_code
_entity_poly.pdbx_strand_id
1 'polypeptide(L)'
;YRYFTAEKQESLLFLIVGIIAVILAVVFWFFIKSNPNFFKGAAIPFLAIGLIQMVVGYSVYSRTDKQKADIAYNIGMEPVSYVKQTELPRMKTVMKNFVIYRWVEIAFIITGLVLIFLFRSNADKTFWYGFGIALAIQAVIMLGADYFAEQRGKVYTNELNKITAD
;
A
#
# COMPACT_ATOMS: atom_id res chain seq x y z
N TYR A 1 -17.37 -4.38 12.46
CA TYR A 1 -16.22 -4.37 13.38
C TYR A 1 -14.98 -5.09 12.83
N ARG A 2 -15.12 -6.26 12.17
CA ARG A 2 -13.98 -7.02 11.61
C ARG A 2 -13.17 -6.23 10.57
N TYR A 3 -13.84 -5.42 9.74
CA TYR A 3 -13.18 -4.59 8.71
C TYR A 3 -12.14 -3.66 9.33
N PHE A 4 -12.52 -2.82 10.30
CA PHE A 4 -11.63 -1.83 10.92
C PHE A 4 -10.50 -2.47 11.75
N THR A 5 -10.76 -3.58 12.40
CA THR A 5 -9.70 -4.31 13.13
C THR A 5 -8.63 -4.83 12.17
N ALA A 6 -9.05 -5.41 11.05
CA ALA A 6 -8.14 -5.89 10.01
C ALA A 6 -7.41 -4.71 9.31
N GLU A 7 -8.13 -3.62 8.98
CA GLU A 7 -7.54 -2.40 8.41
C GLU A 7 -6.42 -1.86 9.32
N LYS A 8 -6.64 -1.81 10.63
CA LYS A 8 -5.63 -1.36 11.59
C LYS A 8 -4.41 -2.28 11.64
N GLN A 9 -4.60 -3.59 11.66
CA GLN A 9 -3.50 -4.56 11.68
C GLN A 9 -2.66 -4.47 10.40
N GLU A 10 -3.29 -4.37 9.24
CA GLU A 10 -2.58 -4.26 7.97
C GLU A 10 -1.89 -2.92 7.80
N SER A 11 -2.50 -1.83 8.24
CA SER A 11 -1.83 -0.53 8.22
C SER A 11 -0.59 -0.52 9.11
N LEU A 12 -0.60 -1.26 10.23
CA LEU A 12 0.59 -1.47 11.06
C LEU A 12 1.66 -2.29 10.32
N LEU A 13 1.26 -3.38 9.65
CA LEU A 13 2.19 -4.16 8.82
C LEU A 13 2.79 -3.33 7.69
N PHE A 14 1.96 -2.52 7.03
CA PHE A 14 2.40 -1.62 5.97
C PHE A 14 3.41 -0.58 6.47
N LEU A 15 3.17 -0.02 7.66
CA LEU A 15 4.11 0.86 8.35
C LEU A 15 5.45 0.15 8.65
N ILE A 16 5.41 -1.06 9.19
CA ILE A 16 6.61 -1.85 9.52
C ILE A 16 7.41 -2.17 8.25
N VAL A 17 6.75 -2.59 7.18
CA VAL A 17 7.40 -2.86 5.87
C VAL A 17 8.05 -1.58 5.33
N GLY A 18 7.38 -0.43 5.45
CA GLY A 18 7.95 0.87 5.07
C GLY A 18 9.21 1.22 5.88
N ILE A 19 9.19 1.01 7.20
CA ILE A 19 10.36 1.22 8.07
C ILE A 19 11.52 0.33 7.64
N ILE A 20 11.27 -0.96 7.41
CA ILE A 20 12.29 -1.91 6.96
C ILE A 20 12.88 -1.47 5.62
N ALA A 21 12.03 -1.04 4.67
CA ALA A 21 12.47 -0.56 3.37
C ALA A 21 13.39 0.66 3.48
N VAL A 22 13.04 1.63 4.34
CA VAL A 22 13.87 2.82 4.59
C VAL A 22 15.22 2.44 5.24
N ILE A 23 15.20 1.51 6.20
CA ILE A 23 16.45 1.01 6.82
C ILE A 23 17.33 0.33 5.77
N LEU A 24 16.75 -0.52 4.91
CA LEU A 24 17.48 -1.16 3.82
C LEU A 24 18.07 -0.13 2.85
N ALA A 25 17.32 0.92 2.52
CA ALA A 25 17.80 1.99 1.65
C ALA A 25 19.03 2.69 2.25
N VAL A 26 19.00 3.01 3.54
CA VAL A 26 20.14 3.62 4.26
C VAL A 26 21.34 2.67 4.28
N VAL A 27 21.11 1.39 4.59
CA VAL A 27 22.19 0.37 4.59
C VAL A 27 22.81 0.24 3.20
N PHE A 28 22.00 0.15 2.16
CA PHE A 28 22.48 0.03 0.78
C PHE A 28 23.26 1.27 0.32
N TRP A 29 22.83 2.43 0.74
CA TRP A 29 23.47 3.68 0.32
C TRP A 29 24.82 3.93 0.99
N PHE A 30 24.92 3.68 2.29
CA PHE A 30 26.08 4.10 3.10
C PHE A 30 27.04 2.97 3.48
N PHE A 31 26.53 1.75 3.67
CA PHE A 31 27.31 0.68 4.28
C PHE A 31 27.79 -0.38 3.28
N ILE A 32 27.09 -0.59 2.16
CA ILE A 32 27.50 -1.60 1.21
C ILE A 32 28.44 -0.99 0.17
N LYS A 33 29.70 -1.45 0.20
CA LYS A 33 30.76 -1.00 -0.70
C LYS A 33 31.00 -1.96 -1.89
N SER A 34 30.51 -3.18 -1.81
CA SER A 34 30.54 -4.14 -2.91
C SER A 34 29.47 -3.75 -3.94
N ASN A 35 29.88 -3.57 -5.21
CA ASN A 35 29.00 -3.12 -6.29
C ASN A 35 28.13 -1.88 -5.92
N PRO A 36 28.73 -0.75 -5.58
CA PRO A 36 28.03 0.39 -4.97
C PRO A 36 26.95 0.97 -5.87
N ASN A 37 27.13 0.91 -7.20
CA ASN A 37 26.15 1.42 -8.15
C ASN A 37 24.84 0.63 -8.10
N PHE A 38 24.91 -0.70 -8.00
CA PHE A 38 23.75 -1.57 -7.86
C PHE A 38 22.94 -1.21 -6.59
N PHE A 39 23.60 -1.15 -5.45
CA PHE A 39 22.95 -0.89 -4.17
C PHE A 39 22.41 0.53 -4.04
N LYS A 40 23.09 1.53 -4.62
CA LYS A 40 22.55 2.89 -4.71
C LYS A 40 21.30 2.96 -5.61
N GLY A 41 21.30 2.21 -6.72
CA GLY A 41 20.11 2.09 -7.57
C GLY A 41 18.94 1.48 -6.80
N ALA A 42 19.17 0.38 -6.08
CA ALA A 42 18.14 -0.28 -5.27
C ALA A 42 17.65 0.56 -4.08
N ALA A 43 18.51 1.39 -3.50
CA ALA A 43 18.15 2.24 -2.36
C ALA A 43 17.05 3.26 -2.70
N ILE A 44 17.00 3.75 -3.94
CA ILE A 44 16.04 4.81 -4.32
C ILE A 44 14.58 4.33 -4.24
N PRO A 45 14.17 3.22 -4.89
CA PRO A 45 12.81 2.72 -4.74
C PRO A 45 12.48 2.31 -3.31
N PHE A 46 13.41 1.68 -2.58
CA PHE A 46 13.22 1.34 -1.18
C PHE A 46 12.97 2.57 -0.31
N LEU A 47 13.71 3.65 -0.53
CA LEU A 47 13.51 4.91 0.20
C LEU A 47 12.18 5.56 -0.18
N ALA A 48 11.94 5.79 -1.46
CA ALA A 48 10.78 6.55 -1.93
C ALA A 48 9.46 5.82 -1.58
N ILE A 49 9.36 4.54 -1.92
CA ILE A 49 8.16 3.74 -1.66
C ILE A 49 8.03 3.47 -0.16
N GLY A 50 9.14 3.19 0.54
CA GLY A 50 9.15 2.98 1.98
C GLY A 50 8.62 4.18 2.76
N LEU A 51 8.98 5.40 2.39
CA LEU A 51 8.45 6.62 2.99
C LEU A 51 6.94 6.76 2.76
N ILE A 52 6.45 6.47 1.55
CA ILE A 52 5.02 6.48 1.24
C ILE A 52 4.29 5.44 2.11
N GLN A 53 4.82 4.22 2.21
CA GLN A 53 4.26 3.16 3.05
C GLN A 53 4.21 3.56 4.52
N MET A 54 5.24 4.22 5.04
CA MET A 54 5.24 4.74 6.42
C MET A 54 4.16 5.78 6.65
N VAL A 55 4.04 6.78 5.75
CA VAL A 55 3.04 7.85 5.87
C VAL A 55 1.62 7.29 5.78
N VAL A 56 1.36 6.45 4.79
CA VAL A 56 0.03 5.84 4.60
C VAL A 56 -0.30 4.90 5.75
N GLY A 57 0.62 4.00 6.12
CA GLY A 57 0.43 3.05 7.21
C GLY A 57 0.14 3.76 8.55
N TYR A 58 0.93 4.77 8.90
CA TYR A 58 0.70 5.56 10.11
C TYR A 58 -0.63 6.32 10.07
N SER A 59 -0.96 6.97 8.96
CA SER A 59 -2.18 7.74 8.80
C SER A 59 -3.43 6.87 8.98
N VAL A 60 -3.45 5.68 8.36
CA VAL A 60 -4.56 4.75 8.48
C VAL A 60 -4.62 4.17 9.90
N TYR A 61 -3.49 3.72 10.45
CA TYR A 61 -3.41 3.17 11.80
C TYR A 61 -3.96 4.14 12.85
N SER A 62 -3.55 5.42 12.79
CA SER A 62 -3.91 6.42 13.81
C SER A 62 -5.37 6.85 13.75
N ARG A 63 -6.00 6.86 12.57
CA ARG A 63 -7.40 7.27 12.41
C ARG A 63 -8.42 6.17 12.63
N THR A 64 -8.03 4.90 12.47
CA THR A 64 -8.98 3.77 12.37
C THR A 64 -9.85 3.60 13.61
N ASP A 65 -9.31 3.75 14.83
CA ASP A 65 -10.09 3.59 16.06
C ASP A 65 -11.17 4.66 16.18
N LYS A 66 -10.82 5.92 15.92
CA LYS A 66 -11.79 7.03 15.94
C LYS A 66 -12.87 6.82 14.87
N GLN A 67 -12.45 6.50 13.66
CA GLN A 67 -13.38 6.25 12.54
C GLN A 67 -14.34 5.08 12.85
N LYS A 68 -13.82 4.00 13.44
CA LYS A 68 -14.64 2.86 13.89
C LYS A 68 -15.70 3.27 14.91
N ALA A 69 -15.31 4.09 15.91
CA ALA A 69 -16.23 4.58 16.94
C ALA A 69 -17.29 5.51 16.36
N ASP A 70 -16.89 6.46 15.51
CA ASP A 70 -17.80 7.41 14.87
C ASP A 70 -18.85 6.70 13.98
N ILE A 71 -18.40 5.72 13.19
CA ILE A 71 -19.30 4.95 12.34
C ILE A 71 -20.25 4.07 13.17
N ALA A 72 -19.75 3.44 14.23
CA ALA A 72 -20.60 2.62 15.10
C ALA A 72 -21.69 3.46 15.80
N TYR A 73 -21.34 4.64 16.24
CA TYR A 73 -22.29 5.58 16.86
C TYR A 73 -23.38 6.01 15.85
N ASN A 74 -22.99 6.48 14.68
CA ASN A 74 -23.92 6.98 13.69
C ASN A 74 -24.83 5.89 13.09
N ILE A 75 -24.30 4.69 12.87
CA ILE A 75 -25.13 3.53 12.45
C ILE A 75 -26.11 3.15 13.58
N GLY A 76 -25.75 3.29 14.84
CA GLY A 76 -26.65 3.03 15.95
C GLY A 76 -27.82 4.02 16.04
N MET A 77 -27.60 5.27 15.61
CA MET A 77 -28.62 6.32 15.65
C MET A 77 -29.51 6.33 14.39
N GLU A 78 -28.92 6.35 13.23
CA GLU A 78 -29.64 6.46 11.93
C GLU A 78 -29.01 5.51 10.87
N PRO A 79 -29.24 4.19 10.96
CA PRO A 79 -28.50 3.22 10.15
C PRO A 79 -28.65 3.46 8.64
N VAL A 80 -29.86 3.60 8.15
CA VAL A 80 -30.14 3.70 6.70
C VAL A 80 -29.67 5.04 6.13
N SER A 81 -29.99 6.15 6.83
CA SER A 81 -29.60 7.50 6.38
C SER A 81 -28.09 7.68 6.34
N TYR A 82 -27.41 7.33 7.43
CA TYR A 82 -25.95 7.46 7.54
C TYR A 82 -25.21 6.58 6.52
N VAL A 83 -25.63 5.33 6.37
CA VAL A 83 -25.01 4.41 5.42
C VAL A 83 -25.17 4.91 3.99
N LYS A 84 -26.37 5.34 3.58
CA LYS A 84 -26.62 5.84 2.22
C LYS A 84 -25.88 7.15 1.90
N GLN A 85 -25.85 8.08 2.85
CA GLN A 85 -25.38 9.45 2.58
C GLN A 85 -23.87 9.61 2.87
N THR A 86 -23.30 8.82 3.74
CA THR A 86 -21.92 9.02 4.20
C THR A 86 -21.02 7.80 3.91
N GLU A 87 -21.40 6.63 4.42
CA GLU A 87 -20.45 5.51 4.44
C GLU A 87 -20.33 4.81 3.08
N LEU A 88 -21.43 4.60 2.36
CA LEU A 88 -21.37 4.04 1.00
C LEU A 88 -20.63 4.94 0.00
N PRO A 89 -20.85 6.26 -0.05
CA PRO A 89 -20.05 7.16 -0.87
C PRO A 89 -18.57 7.14 -0.53
N ARG A 90 -18.22 7.09 0.78
CA ARG A 90 -16.83 6.95 1.23
C ARG A 90 -16.22 5.65 0.71
N MET A 91 -16.90 4.52 0.90
CA MET A 91 -16.42 3.22 0.44
C MET A 91 -16.30 3.13 -1.08
N LYS A 92 -17.21 3.77 -1.83
CA LYS A 92 -17.11 3.86 -3.28
C LYS A 92 -15.82 4.56 -3.72
N THR A 93 -15.42 5.63 -3.02
CA THR A 93 -14.15 6.33 -3.26
C THR A 93 -12.96 5.43 -2.91
N VAL A 94 -12.99 4.74 -1.78
CA VAL A 94 -11.95 3.79 -1.37
C VAL A 94 -11.77 2.69 -2.41
N MET A 95 -12.86 2.09 -2.88
CA MET A 95 -12.81 1.04 -3.90
C MET A 95 -12.27 1.53 -5.25
N LYS A 96 -12.60 2.76 -5.65
CA LYS A 96 -12.03 3.40 -6.84
C LYS A 96 -10.51 3.59 -6.70
N ASN A 97 -10.06 4.01 -5.53
CA ASN A 97 -8.63 4.21 -5.27
C ASN A 97 -7.84 2.90 -5.36
N PHE A 98 -8.38 1.77 -4.88
CA PHE A 98 -7.74 0.46 -5.06
C PHE A 98 -7.55 0.08 -6.53
N VAL A 99 -8.49 0.41 -7.40
CA VAL A 99 -8.33 0.20 -8.85
C VAL A 99 -7.18 1.03 -9.41
N ILE A 100 -7.07 2.31 -9.00
CA ILE A 100 -5.99 3.20 -9.45
C ILE A 100 -4.63 2.68 -8.95
N TYR A 101 -4.51 2.35 -7.66
CA TYR A 101 -3.26 1.87 -7.06
C TYR A 101 -2.79 0.58 -7.71
N ARG A 102 -3.69 -0.37 -7.97
CA ARG A 102 -3.37 -1.61 -8.70
C ARG A 102 -2.72 -1.35 -10.06
N TRP A 103 -3.25 -0.41 -10.84
CA TRP A 103 -2.67 -0.08 -12.14
C TRP A 103 -1.30 0.59 -12.02
N VAL A 104 -1.11 1.44 -11.03
CA VAL A 104 0.20 2.05 -10.73
C VAL A 104 1.22 0.97 -10.32
N GLU A 105 0.83 0.04 -9.47
CA GLU A 105 1.68 -1.06 -9.01
C GLU A 105 2.05 -2.01 -10.16
N ILE A 106 1.09 -2.37 -11.01
CA ILE A 106 1.35 -3.17 -12.22
C ILE A 106 2.33 -2.42 -13.14
N ALA A 107 2.16 -1.12 -13.33
CA ALA A 107 3.09 -0.32 -14.13
C ALA A 107 4.51 -0.33 -13.53
N PHE A 108 4.63 -0.24 -12.20
CA PHE A 108 5.93 -0.34 -11.51
C PHE A 108 6.56 -1.73 -11.66
N ILE A 109 5.76 -2.81 -11.56
CA ILE A 109 6.26 -4.18 -11.80
C ILE A 109 6.79 -4.30 -13.22
N ILE A 110 6.02 -3.88 -14.22
CA ILE A 110 6.43 -3.94 -15.63
C ILE A 110 7.70 -3.12 -15.84
N THR A 111 7.75 -1.89 -15.32
CA THR A 111 8.95 -1.03 -15.42
C THR A 111 10.16 -1.69 -14.78
N GLY A 112 10.00 -2.24 -13.59
CA GLY A 112 11.05 -2.96 -12.87
C GLY A 112 11.56 -4.15 -13.67
N LEU A 113 10.66 -4.98 -14.22
CA LEU A 113 11.02 -6.13 -15.05
C LEU A 113 11.74 -5.72 -16.35
N VAL A 114 11.29 -4.65 -17.00
CA VAL A 114 11.96 -4.11 -18.20
C VAL A 114 13.38 -3.68 -17.89
N LEU A 115 13.59 -2.94 -16.80
CA LEU A 115 14.91 -2.51 -16.35
C LEU A 115 15.82 -3.70 -16.02
N ILE A 116 15.30 -4.71 -15.33
CA ILE A 116 16.02 -5.95 -15.03
C ILE A 116 16.47 -6.62 -16.34
N PHE A 117 15.55 -6.80 -17.28
CA PHE A 117 15.84 -7.49 -18.53
C PHE A 117 16.87 -6.74 -19.38
N LEU A 118 16.74 -5.42 -19.50
CA LEU A 118 17.63 -4.58 -20.30
C LEU A 118 19.05 -4.47 -19.71
N PHE A 119 19.19 -4.45 -18.39
CA PHE A 119 20.45 -4.11 -17.75
C PHE A 119 21.14 -5.25 -17.00
N ARG A 120 20.55 -6.45 -16.93
CA ARG A 120 21.12 -7.60 -16.21
C ARG A 120 22.53 -8.00 -16.64
N SER A 121 22.88 -7.79 -17.90
CA SER A 121 24.17 -8.15 -18.49
C SER A 121 25.08 -6.96 -18.75
N ASN A 122 24.70 -5.75 -18.33
CA ASN A 122 25.45 -4.53 -18.58
C ASN A 122 26.16 -4.07 -17.30
N ALA A 123 27.47 -4.32 -17.23
CA ALA A 123 28.28 -3.96 -16.06
C ALA A 123 28.31 -2.46 -15.76
N ASP A 124 28.19 -1.61 -16.79
CA ASP A 124 28.24 -0.16 -16.65
C ASP A 124 26.92 0.44 -16.12
N LYS A 125 25.83 -0.32 -16.25
CA LYS A 125 24.47 0.13 -15.88
C LYS A 125 23.86 -0.65 -14.72
N THR A 126 24.68 -1.17 -13.84
CA THR A 126 24.24 -1.90 -12.64
C THR A 126 23.32 -1.09 -11.72
N PHE A 127 23.40 0.24 -11.76
CA PHE A 127 22.48 1.11 -11.07
C PHE A 127 21.02 0.87 -11.50
N TRP A 128 20.73 0.86 -12.80
CA TRP A 128 19.38 0.64 -13.31
C TRP A 128 18.89 -0.78 -13.08
N TYR A 129 19.81 -1.74 -13.07
CA TYR A 129 19.51 -3.13 -12.70
C TYR A 129 19.05 -3.22 -11.23
N GLY A 130 19.81 -2.62 -10.30
CA GLY A 130 19.44 -2.56 -8.88
C GLY A 130 18.13 -1.81 -8.64
N PHE A 131 17.93 -0.67 -9.31
CA PHE A 131 16.70 0.11 -9.27
C PHE A 131 15.49 -0.74 -9.73
N GLY A 132 15.61 -1.46 -10.85
CA GLY A 132 14.54 -2.31 -11.38
C GLY A 132 14.16 -3.43 -10.41
N ILE A 133 15.13 -4.10 -9.79
CA ILE A 133 14.89 -5.17 -8.80
C ILE A 133 14.13 -4.62 -7.59
N ALA A 134 14.60 -3.52 -7.00
CA ALA A 134 13.98 -2.93 -5.83
C ALA A 134 12.57 -2.42 -6.12
N LEU A 135 12.36 -1.79 -7.29
CA LEU A 135 11.06 -1.31 -7.74
C LEU A 135 10.07 -2.47 -7.90
N ALA A 136 10.48 -3.57 -8.57
CA ALA A 136 9.63 -4.73 -8.77
C ALA A 136 9.25 -5.40 -7.43
N ILE A 137 10.22 -5.58 -6.52
CA ILE A 137 9.97 -6.18 -5.20
C ILE A 137 8.96 -5.33 -4.40
N GLN A 138 9.18 -4.03 -4.31
CA GLN A 138 8.28 -3.14 -3.59
C GLN A 138 6.88 -3.11 -4.20
N ALA A 139 6.78 -3.06 -5.51
CA ALA A 139 5.49 -3.05 -6.21
C ALA A 139 4.71 -4.36 -6.00
N VAL A 140 5.39 -5.52 -5.97
CA VAL A 140 4.75 -6.81 -5.67
C VAL A 140 4.24 -6.86 -4.23
N ILE A 141 5.01 -6.34 -3.26
CA ILE A 141 4.58 -6.26 -1.86
C ILE A 141 3.34 -5.38 -1.72
N MET A 142 3.33 -4.20 -2.36
CA MET A 142 2.20 -3.28 -2.34
C MET A 142 0.96 -3.90 -2.97
N LEU A 143 1.10 -4.47 -4.17
CA LEU A 143 0.00 -5.13 -4.87
C LEU A 143 -0.64 -6.26 -4.05
N GLY A 144 0.19 -7.05 -3.36
CA GLY A 144 -0.28 -8.09 -2.44
C GLY A 144 -1.08 -7.52 -1.27
N ALA A 145 -0.58 -6.48 -0.61
CA ALA A 145 -1.25 -5.82 0.50
C ALA A 145 -2.58 -5.19 0.05
N ASP A 146 -2.58 -4.46 -1.06
CA ASP A 146 -3.77 -3.80 -1.60
C ASP A 146 -4.82 -4.80 -2.09
N TYR A 147 -4.40 -5.96 -2.62
CA TYR A 147 -5.33 -7.03 -2.99
C TYR A 147 -6.15 -7.51 -1.78
N PHE A 148 -5.51 -7.80 -0.65
CA PHE A 148 -6.22 -8.23 0.55
C PHE A 148 -7.10 -7.13 1.13
N ALA A 149 -6.61 -5.88 1.16
CA ALA A 149 -7.37 -4.71 1.60
C ALA A 149 -8.62 -4.47 0.73
N GLU A 150 -8.50 -4.59 -0.58
CA GLU A 150 -9.62 -4.48 -1.52
C GLU A 150 -10.69 -5.56 -1.29
N GLN A 151 -10.28 -6.83 -1.12
CA GLN A 151 -11.24 -7.91 -0.85
C GLN A 151 -12.06 -7.64 0.41
N ARG A 152 -11.44 -7.14 1.48
CA ARG A 152 -12.17 -6.76 2.68
C ARG A 152 -13.08 -5.55 2.45
N GLY A 153 -12.61 -4.56 1.70
CA GLY A 153 -13.42 -3.42 1.30
C GLY A 153 -14.69 -3.83 0.56
N LYS A 154 -14.59 -4.82 -0.34
CA LYS A 154 -15.76 -5.39 -1.05
C LYS A 154 -16.73 -6.06 -0.09
N VAL A 155 -16.24 -6.91 0.82
CA VAL A 155 -17.09 -7.57 1.82
C VAL A 155 -17.81 -6.53 2.67
N TYR A 156 -17.10 -5.54 3.19
CA TYR A 156 -17.68 -4.48 3.99
C TYR A 156 -18.73 -3.67 3.22
N THR A 157 -18.45 -3.28 1.99
CA THR A 157 -19.40 -2.56 1.14
C THR A 157 -20.68 -3.38 0.88
N ASN A 158 -20.54 -4.69 0.68
CA ASN A 158 -21.69 -5.58 0.50
C ASN A 158 -22.55 -5.65 1.76
N GLU A 159 -21.94 -5.70 2.95
CA GLU A 159 -22.69 -5.68 4.22
C GLU A 159 -23.43 -4.34 4.42
N LEU A 160 -22.82 -3.21 4.04
CA LEU A 160 -23.49 -1.89 4.07
C LEU A 160 -24.69 -1.83 3.13
N ASN A 161 -24.59 -2.43 1.94
CA ASN A 161 -25.70 -2.47 0.98
C ASN A 161 -26.91 -3.26 1.52
N LYS A 162 -26.70 -4.30 2.31
CA LYS A 162 -27.80 -5.05 2.96
C LYS A 162 -28.60 -4.17 3.91
N ILE A 163 -27.93 -3.32 4.72
CA ILE A 163 -28.59 -2.38 5.65
C ILE A 163 -29.49 -1.40 4.91
N THR A 164 -29.23 -1.12 3.63
CA THR A 164 -29.97 -0.14 2.86
C THR A 164 -31.03 -0.74 1.94
N ALA A 165 -31.09 -2.06 1.85
CA ALA A 165 -32.04 -2.80 1.01
C ALA A 165 -33.32 -3.21 1.77
N ASP A 166 -33.26 -3.21 3.11
CA ASP A 166 -34.41 -3.39 4.01
C ASP A 166 -35.06 -2.03 4.31
#